data_a4c12ad10ae633af7cad5a3dcabbc6ce
#
_entry.id   a4c12ad10ae633af7cad5a3dcabbc6ce
#
_cell.length_a   1.000
_cell.length_b   1.000
_cell.length_c   1.000
_cell.angle_alpha   90.00
_cell.angle_beta   90.00
_cell.angle_gamma   90.00
#
_symmetry.space_group_name_H-M   'P 1'
#
loop_
_entity.id
_entity.type
_entity.pdbx_description
1 polymer ?
#
loop_
_entity_poly.entity_id
_entity_poly.type
_entity_poly.pdbx_seq_one_letter_code
_entity_poly.pdbx_strand_id
1 'polypeptide(L)' 'APSEPVVPIAPPAASGRERLELAIAYLDLGDTEAARALLQQVSASDDPHAREEAGRLLRALG' A
#
# COMPACT_ATOMS: atom_id res chain seq x y z
N ALA A 1 -27.88 0.43 -0.79
CA ALA A 1 -26.78 -0.47 -0.57
C ALA A 1 -26.07 -0.10 0.71
N PRO A 2 -25.67 -1.08 1.51
CA PRO A 2 -24.93 -0.77 2.73
C PRO A 2 -23.63 -0.10 2.36
N SER A 3 -23.32 0.95 3.07
CA SER A 3 -22.05 1.60 2.85
C SER A 3 -20.96 0.76 3.53
N GLU A 4 -20.11 0.21 2.73
CA GLU A 4 -18.97 -0.53 3.23
C GLU A 4 -17.80 0.42 3.41
N PRO A 5 -16.97 0.17 4.43
CA PRO A 5 -15.75 0.96 4.55
C PRO A 5 -14.90 0.77 3.30
N VAL A 6 -14.46 1.88 2.75
CA VAL A 6 -13.59 1.82 1.58
C VAL A 6 -12.20 1.45 2.08
N VAL A 7 -11.82 0.21 1.85
CA VAL A 7 -10.46 -0.23 2.11
C VAL A 7 -9.74 -0.39 0.78
N PRO A 8 -8.46 -0.08 0.72
CA PRO A 8 -7.70 -0.30 -0.50
C PRO A 8 -7.64 -1.80 -0.77
N ILE A 9 -8.20 -2.22 -1.91
CA ILE A 9 -8.20 -3.62 -2.29
C ILE A 9 -7.29 -3.77 -3.49
N ALA A 10 -6.19 -4.47 -3.29
CA ALA A 10 -5.34 -4.89 -4.39
C ALA A 10 -5.84 -6.26 -4.86
N PRO A 11 -5.75 -6.56 -6.17
CA PRO A 11 -6.07 -7.89 -6.66
C PRO A 11 -5.28 -8.95 -5.91
N PRO A 12 -5.87 -10.13 -5.64
CA PRO A 12 -5.14 -11.18 -4.92
C PRO A 12 -3.83 -11.59 -5.58
N ALA A 13 -3.74 -11.45 -6.90
CA ALA A 13 -2.55 -11.78 -7.66
C ALA A 13 -1.58 -10.60 -7.78
N ALA A 14 -1.87 -9.46 -7.17
CA ALA A 14 -1.02 -8.29 -7.27
C ALA A 14 0.32 -8.55 -6.60
N SER A 15 1.41 -8.21 -7.29
CA SER A 15 2.75 -8.31 -6.73
C SER A 15 2.96 -7.22 -5.68
N GLY A 16 4.00 -7.37 -4.88
CA GLY A 16 4.40 -6.33 -3.95
C GLY A 16 4.64 -5.01 -4.65
N ARG A 17 5.25 -5.07 -5.84
CA ARG A 17 5.50 -3.86 -6.62
C ARG A 17 4.23 -3.17 -7.07
N GLU A 18 3.24 -3.94 -7.52
CA GLU A 18 1.97 -3.37 -7.94
C GLU A 18 1.25 -2.71 -6.76
N ARG A 19 1.28 -3.36 -5.61
CA ARG A 19 0.71 -2.79 -4.39
C ARG A 19 1.45 -1.53 -3.96
N LEU A 20 2.77 -1.53 -4.12
CA LEU A 20 3.58 -0.35 -3.82
C LEU A 20 3.17 0.82 -4.70
N GLU A 21 3.02 0.59 -6.01
CA GLU A 21 2.58 1.62 -6.93
C GLU A 21 1.20 2.16 -6.57
N LEU A 22 0.30 1.27 -6.17
CA LEU A 22 -1.02 1.67 -5.74
C LEU A 22 -0.96 2.52 -4.46
N ALA A 23 -0.09 2.14 -3.52
CA ALA A 23 0.10 2.93 -2.31
C ALA A 23 0.57 4.34 -2.63
N ILE A 24 1.50 4.47 -3.57
CA ILE A 24 2.00 5.77 -3.99
C ILE A 24 0.87 6.61 -4.59
N ALA A 25 0.00 6.00 -5.38
CA ALA A 25 -1.15 6.69 -5.94
C ALA A 25 -2.07 7.23 -4.84
N TYR A 26 -2.30 6.44 -3.79
CA TYR A 26 -3.09 6.93 -2.65
C TYR A 26 -2.40 8.06 -1.91
N LEU A 27 -1.08 8.03 -1.79
CA LEU A 27 -0.34 9.14 -1.20
C LEU A 27 -0.52 10.42 -2.01
N ASP A 28 -0.52 10.31 -3.34
CA ASP A 28 -0.76 11.46 -4.21
C ASP A 28 -2.15 12.04 -4.01
N LEU A 29 -3.12 11.20 -3.69
CA LEU A 29 -4.48 11.64 -3.40
C LEU A 29 -4.65 12.21 -1.98
N GLY A 30 -3.63 12.08 -1.17
CA GLY A 30 -3.71 12.51 0.23
C GLY A 30 -4.34 11.47 1.15
N ASP A 31 -4.59 10.26 0.65
CA ASP A 31 -5.19 9.19 1.44
C ASP A 31 -4.08 8.37 2.12
N THR A 32 -3.54 8.92 3.17
CA THR A 32 -2.42 8.35 3.91
C THR A 32 -2.77 7.02 4.56
N GLU A 33 -3.98 6.89 5.07
CA GLU A 33 -4.38 5.65 5.75
C GLU A 33 -4.46 4.48 4.80
N ALA A 34 -5.06 4.69 3.62
CA ALA A 34 -5.12 3.65 2.60
C ALA A 34 -3.72 3.28 2.13
N ALA A 35 -2.88 4.27 1.90
CA ALA A 35 -1.49 4.04 1.50
C ALA A 35 -0.75 3.23 2.55
N ARG A 36 -0.93 3.56 3.83
CA ARG A 36 -0.26 2.85 4.91
C ARG A 36 -0.67 1.38 4.96
N ALA A 37 -1.95 1.09 4.78
CA ALA A 37 -2.43 -0.28 4.76
C ALA A 37 -1.78 -1.09 3.64
N LEU A 38 -1.68 -0.49 2.45
CA LEU A 38 -1.03 -1.13 1.31
C LEU A 38 0.46 -1.33 1.56
N LEU A 39 1.12 -0.33 2.12
CA LEU A 39 2.55 -0.43 2.42
C LEU A 39 2.84 -1.53 3.42
N GLN A 40 1.97 -1.74 4.40
CA GLN A 40 2.11 -2.85 5.33
C GLN A 40 2.00 -4.19 4.63
N GLN A 41 1.09 -4.31 3.65
CA GLN A 41 0.99 -5.52 2.84
C GLN A 41 2.26 -5.73 2.02
N VAL A 42 2.80 -4.67 1.45
CA VAL A 42 4.04 -4.74 0.67
C VAL A 42 5.20 -5.19 1.55
N SER A 43 5.23 -4.74 2.80
CA SER A 43 6.28 -5.15 3.75
C SER A 43 6.28 -6.65 4.00
N ALA A 44 5.14 -7.30 3.80
CA ALA A 44 5.02 -8.75 3.97
C ALA A 44 5.15 -9.50 2.64
N SER A 45 5.41 -8.81 1.54
CA SER A 45 5.52 -9.44 0.23
C SER A 45 6.88 -10.12 0.06
N ASP A 46 6.97 -10.93 -1.00
CA ASP A 46 8.21 -11.65 -1.31
C ASP A 46 9.22 -10.80 -2.09
N ASP A 47 8.84 -9.61 -2.51
CA ASP A 47 9.71 -8.74 -3.29
C ASP A 47 10.59 -7.90 -2.36
N PRO A 48 11.90 -8.18 -2.27
CA PRO A 48 12.77 -7.45 -1.35
C PRO A 48 12.89 -5.96 -1.68
N HIS A 49 12.85 -5.60 -2.96
CA HIS A 49 12.91 -4.19 -3.33
C HIS A 49 11.65 -3.45 -2.91
N ALA A 50 10.50 -4.07 -3.13
CA ALA A 50 9.23 -3.47 -2.72
C ALA A 50 9.15 -3.35 -1.20
N ARG A 51 9.59 -4.37 -0.45
CA ARG A 51 9.63 -4.33 1.01
C ARG A 51 10.48 -3.18 1.51
N GLU A 52 11.64 -3.00 0.91
CA GLU A 52 12.55 -1.93 1.31
C GLU A 52 11.94 -0.55 1.08
N GLU A 53 11.36 -0.36 -0.10
CA GLU A 53 10.67 0.88 -0.45
C GLU A 53 9.51 1.15 0.50
N ALA A 54 8.71 0.13 0.78
CA ALA A 54 7.58 0.25 1.69
C ALA A 54 8.04 0.67 3.08
N GLY A 55 9.15 0.10 3.55
CA GLY A 55 9.71 0.47 4.84
C GLY A 55 10.11 1.93 4.90
N ARG A 56 10.71 2.44 3.84
CA ARG A 56 11.08 3.86 3.76
C ARG A 56 9.85 4.76 3.80
N LEU A 57 8.84 4.41 3.01
CA LEU A 57 7.63 5.21 2.95
C LEU A 57 6.88 5.18 4.28
N LEU A 58 6.81 4.03 4.92
CA LEU A 58 6.17 3.93 6.23
C LEU A 58 6.87 4.80 7.27
N ARG A 59 8.19 4.83 7.25
CA ARG A 59 8.95 5.69 8.15
C ARG A 59 8.72 7.17 7.84
N ALA A 60 8.61 7.51 6.57
CA ALA A 60 8.34 8.89 6.16
C ALA A 60 6.95 9.35 6.57
N LEU A 61 5.99 8.43 6.61
CA LEU A 61 4.64 8.76 7.06
C LEU A 61 4.54 8.93 8.58
N GLY A 62 5.51 8.45 9.25
CA GLY A 62 5.56 8.59 10.69
C GLY A 62 4.79 7.57 11.42
#